data_ec255460e12ca049dfaf1d161596c0d9
#
_entry.id   ec255460e12ca049dfaf1d161596c0d9
#
_cell.length_a   1.000
_cell.length_b   1.000
_cell.length_c   1.000
_cell.angle_alpha   90.00
_cell.angle_beta   90.00
_cell.angle_gamma   90.00
#
_symmetry.space_group_name_H-M   'P 1'
#
loop_
_entity.id
_entity.type
_entity.pdbx_description
1 polymer ?
#
loop_
_entity_poly.entity_id
_entity_poly.type
_entity_poly.pdbx_seq_one_letter_code
_entity_poly.pdbx_strand_id
1 'polypeptide(L)'
;MHNWPLTGITVRTPLVELRHPTPQDLDALADLGAEGVHTPGFMPFFSQWTDGDPATVARRVLQRHWRAMADWSADDWTLYLVVVHKGEIVGSQSLGARDFAVTGEVLLTSWLGLRHQGLGLGGHARAASLELAFTGLSAQDAFSVVRRGNTASQAVCRKFGFTHDGTQINAVRGERAVSDRYRLTRADWAAARTVPAEIAGLEPALDLFGAASTSRPVQAPSGSLSPALAATLSGVRYAPEPDHADV
;
A
#
# COMPACT_ATOMS: atom_id res chain seq x y z
N MET A 1 6.85 -1.87 -20.23
CA MET A 1 6.74 -3.27 -20.74
C MET A 1 5.34 -3.46 -21.30
N HIS A 2 5.22 -3.84 -22.60
CA HIS A 2 3.91 -3.91 -23.27
C HIS A 2 2.91 -4.88 -22.56
N ASN A 3 3.39 -6.06 -22.16
CA ASN A 3 2.55 -7.08 -21.54
C ASN A 3 2.36 -6.91 -20.02
N TRP A 4 2.94 -5.87 -19.43
CA TRP A 4 2.80 -5.56 -18.01
C TRP A 4 2.59 -4.06 -17.82
N PRO A 5 1.40 -3.55 -18.14
CA PRO A 5 1.13 -2.10 -18.19
C PRO A 5 1.23 -1.40 -16.84
N LEU A 6 1.26 -2.11 -15.71
CA LEU A 6 1.52 -1.54 -14.39
C LEU A 6 2.80 -0.71 -14.35
N THR A 7 3.81 -1.07 -15.18
CA THR A 7 5.07 -0.32 -15.27
C THR A 7 4.92 1.09 -15.83
N GLY A 8 3.79 1.42 -16.46
CA GLY A 8 3.51 2.76 -16.99
C GLY A 8 2.84 3.69 -15.98
N ILE A 9 2.40 3.18 -14.83
CA ILE A 9 1.67 3.97 -13.85
C ILE A 9 2.58 4.98 -13.18
N THR A 10 2.17 6.26 -13.22
CA THR A 10 2.80 7.35 -12.48
C THR A 10 1.74 8.23 -11.83
N VAL A 11 2.05 8.75 -10.63
CA VAL A 11 1.21 9.74 -9.95
C VAL A 11 2.09 10.86 -9.44
N ARG A 12 1.84 12.10 -9.89
CA ARG A 12 2.64 13.26 -9.54
C ARG A 12 1.89 14.21 -8.63
N THR A 13 2.60 14.72 -7.63
CA THR A 13 2.21 15.84 -6.80
C THR A 13 3.28 16.95 -6.89
N PRO A 14 3.07 18.15 -6.32
CA PRO A 14 4.11 19.19 -6.35
C PRO A 14 5.47 18.79 -5.75
N LEU A 15 5.52 17.82 -4.83
CA LEU A 15 6.77 17.44 -4.17
C LEU A 15 7.30 16.07 -4.55
N VAL A 16 6.44 15.10 -4.93
CA VAL A 16 6.88 13.75 -5.20
C VAL A 16 6.19 13.16 -6.43
N GLU A 17 6.87 12.21 -7.05
CA GLU A 17 6.33 11.29 -8.03
C GLU A 17 6.26 9.89 -7.43
N LEU A 18 5.12 9.22 -7.54
CA LEU A 18 5.01 7.78 -7.36
C LEU A 18 5.08 7.12 -8.73
N ARG A 19 5.91 6.10 -8.88
CA ARG A 19 6.00 5.33 -10.12
C ARG A 19 6.42 3.89 -9.87
N HIS A 20 6.10 3.02 -10.82
CA HIS A 20 6.63 1.67 -10.81
C HIS A 20 8.17 1.73 -10.90
N PRO A 21 8.91 1.00 -10.06
CA PRO A 21 10.36 1.06 -10.06
C PRO A 21 10.98 0.41 -11.30
N THR A 22 12.02 1.03 -11.82
CA THR A 22 12.99 0.38 -12.71
C THR A 22 13.92 -0.52 -11.90
N PRO A 23 14.72 -1.41 -12.51
CA PRO A 23 15.73 -2.18 -11.78
C PRO A 23 16.69 -1.28 -10.97
N GLN A 24 17.12 -0.16 -11.54
CA GLN A 24 17.99 0.81 -10.85
C GLN A 24 17.29 1.48 -9.67
N ASP A 25 16.00 1.77 -9.79
CA ASP A 25 15.22 2.32 -8.67
C ASP A 25 15.07 1.29 -7.54
N LEU A 26 14.94 0.01 -7.88
CA LEU A 26 14.86 -1.06 -6.87
C LEU A 26 16.17 -1.20 -6.10
N ASP A 27 17.31 -1.12 -6.77
CA ASP A 27 18.60 -1.13 -6.09
C ASP A 27 18.74 0.07 -5.16
N ALA A 28 18.43 1.28 -5.63
CA ALA A 28 18.45 2.49 -4.81
C ALA A 28 17.46 2.41 -3.62
N LEU A 29 16.27 1.82 -3.83
CA LEU A 29 15.30 1.59 -2.76
C LEU A 29 15.80 0.58 -1.73
N ALA A 30 16.49 -0.47 -2.19
CA ALA A 30 17.06 -1.50 -1.34
C ALA A 30 18.20 -0.93 -0.47
N ASP A 31 19.08 -0.13 -1.06
CA ASP A 31 20.14 0.58 -0.34
C ASP A 31 19.55 1.54 0.70
N LEU A 32 18.54 2.31 0.33
CA LEU A 32 17.82 3.21 1.26
C LEU A 32 17.18 2.43 2.41
N GLY A 33 16.60 1.26 2.15
CA GLY A 33 16.06 0.38 3.18
C GLY A 33 17.13 -0.12 4.15
N ALA A 34 18.32 -0.47 3.62
CA ALA A 34 19.47 -0.93 4.37
C ALA A 34 20.12 0.16 5.24
N GLU A 35 20.08 1.43 4.79
CA GLU A 35 20.53 2.58 5.60
C GLU A 35 19.66 2.82 6.83
N GLY A 36 18.38 2.43 6.78
CA GLY A 36 17.44 2.55 7.90
C GLY A 36 16.20 3.37 7.58
N VAL A 37 15.08 2.92 8.13
CA VAL A 37 13.75 3.50 7.89
C VAL A 37 12.99 3.86 9.17
N HIS A 38 13.53 3.53 10.33
CA HIS A 38 12.98 3.88 11.64
C HIS A 38 14.09 3.94 12.69
N THR A 39 13.82 4.62 13.78
CA THR A 39 14.75 4.68 14.92
C THR A 39 14.90 3.30 15.58
N PRO A 40 16.10 2.95 16.09
CA PRO A 40 16.28 1.75 16.88
C PRO A 40 15.30 1.68 18.06
N GLY A 41 14.90 0.46 18.45
CA GLY A 41 14.03 0.21 19.59
C GLY A 41 12.53 0.23 19.32
N PHE A 42 12.06 0.83 18.22
CA PHE A 42 10.64 0.79 17.83
C PHE A 42 10.47 0.18 16.44
N MET A 43 9.79 -0.96 16.35
CA MET A 43 9.42 -1.60 15.08
C MET A 43 8.05 -1.10 14.61
N PRO A 44 7.97 -0.23 13.59
CA PRO A 44 6.68 0.29 13.11
C PRO A 44 5.91 -0.68 12.20
N PHE A 45 6.57 -1.75 11.74
CA PHE A 45 6.04 -2.71 10.79
C PHE A 45 5.53 -3.99 11.46
N PHE A 46 4.67 -4.74 10.77
CA PHE A 46 4.19 -6.06 11.20
C PHE A 46 5.20 -7.16 10.90
N SER A 47 5.86 -7.09 9.74
CA SER A 47 6.97 -7.97 9.39
C SER A 47 8.29 -7.37 9.82
N GLN A 48 9.25 -8.24 10.14
CA GLN A 48 10.58 -7.85 10.64
C GLN A 48 11.57 -7.63 9.49
N TRP A 49 11.09 -7.04 8.38
CA TRP A 49 11.89 -6.90 7.17
C TRP A 49 13.12 -5.98 7.34
N THR A 50 13.10 -5.13 8.36
CA THR A 50 14.21 -4.22 8.69
C THR A 50 15.22 -4.84 9.65
N ASP A 51 14.99 -6.06 10.14
CA ASP A 51 15.91 -6.74 11.05
C ASP A 51 17.00 -7.48 10.29
N GLY A 52 18.20 -7.53 10.85
CA GLY A 52 19.36 -8.21 10.27
C GLY A 52 20.44 -7.23 9.77
N ASP A 53 21.40 -7.78 9.03
CA ASP A 53 22.46 -6.98 8.41
C ASP A 53 21.94 -6.20 7.18
N PRO A 54 22.66 -5.13 6.74
CA PRO A 54 22.22 -4.29 5.64
C PRO A 54 21.94 -5.05 4.34
N ALA A 55 22.75 -6.06 4.01
CA ALA A 55 22.58 -6.84 2.79
C ALA A 55 21.31 -7.72 2.84
N THR A 56 20.97 -8.25 4.02
CA THR A 56 19.73 -8.98 4.25
C THR A 56 18.51 -8.06 4.11
N VAL A 57 18.54 -6.86 4.67
CA VAL A 57 17.46 -5.88 4.53
C VAL A 57 17.27 -5.49 3.07
N ALA A 58 18.37 -5.16 2.35
CA ALA A 58 18.32 -4.83 0.93
C ALA A 58 17.66 -5.94 0.10
N ARG A 59 18.08 -7.20 0.28
CA ARG A 59 17.50 -8.34 -0.43
C ARG A 59 16.01 -8.51 -0.15
N ARG A 60 15.55 -8.29 1.08
CA ARG A 60 14.11 -8.37 1.43
C ARG A 60 13.28 -7.30 0.72
N VAL A 61 13.82 -6.09 0.52
CA VAL A 61 13.14 -5.04 -0.26
C VAL A 61 12.92 -5.50 -1.69
N LEU A 62 13.96 -6.05 -2.34
CA LEU A 62 13.88 -6.58 -3.72
C LEU A 62 12.89 -7.75 -3.81
N GLN A 63 13.04 -8.76 -2.94
CA GLN A 63 12.20 -9.95 -2.93
C GLN A 63 10.73 -9.64 -2.70
N ARG A 64 10.42 -8.66 -1.83
CA ARG A 64 9.06 -8.23 -1.58
C ARG A 64 8.41 -7.66 -2.83
N HIS A 65 9.13 -6.84 -3.58
CA HIS A 65 8.64 -6.28 -4.84
C HIS A 65 8.43 -7.39 -5.89
N TRP A 66 9.42 -8.25 -6.10
CA TRP A 66 9.33 -9.34 -7.08
C TRP A 66 8.21 -10.32 -6.75
N ARG A 67 8.03 -10.68 -5.48
CA ARG A 67 6.93 -11.55 -5.03
C ARG A 67 5.58 -10.92 -5.37
N ALA A 68 5.36 -9.66 -5.04
CA ALA A 68 4.11 -8.98 -5.36
C ALA A 68 3.81 -8.96 -6.86
N MET A 69 4.83 -8.87 -7.70
CA MET A 69 4.65 -8.96 -9.15
C MET A 69 4.38 -10.39 -9.63
N ALA A 70 5.03 -11.39 -9.03
CA ALA A 70 4.86 -12.79 -9.39
C ALA A 70 3.50 -13.35 -8.96
N ASP A 71 3.02 -12.94 -7.78
CA ASP A 71 1.76 -13.42 -7.18
C ASP A 71 0.54 -12.59 -7.62
N TRP A 72 0.71 -11.61 -8.51
CA TRP A 72 -0.34 -10.71 -8.94
C TRP A 72 -1.52 -11.45 -9.59
N SER A 73 -2.71 -11.21 -9.10
CA SER A 73 -3.97 -11.55 -9.78
C SER A 73 -4.96 -10.38 -9.63
N ALA A 74 -6.01 -10.35 -10.46
CA ALA A 74 -7.05 -9.32 -10.34
C ALA A 74 -7.81 -9.39 -9.00
N ASP A 75 -7.80 -10.56 -8.35
CA ASP A 75 -8.51 -10.79 -7.09
C ASP A 75 -7.61 -10.57 -5.85
N ASP A 76 -6.29 -10.63 -5.99
CA ASP A 76 -5.33 -10.39 -4.90
C ASP A 76 -4.07 -9.74 -5.47
N TRP A 77 -3.85 -8.46 -5.15
CA TRP A 77 -2.73 -7.70 -5.68
C TRP A 77 -2.15 -6.73 -4.68
N THR A 78 -0.87 -6.43 -4.85
CA THR A 78 -0.18 -5.34 -4.16
C THR A 78 0.70 -4.59 -5.14
N LEU A 79 0.36 -3.34 -5.43
CA LEU A 79 1.15 -2.42 -6.23
C LEU A 79 2.17 -1.70 -5.35
N TYR A 80 3.46 -1.97 -5.56
CA TYR A 80 4.55 -1.20 -4.93
C TYR A 80 5.04 -0.13 -5.89
N LEU A 81 5.03 1.12 -5.42
CA LEU A 81 5.55 2.29 -6.14
C LEU A 81 6.71 2.88 -5.34
N VAL A 82 7.76 3.33 -6.02
CA VAL A 82 8.80 4.15 -5.40
C VAL A 82 8.31 5.58 -5.24
N VAL A 83 8.75 6.24 -4.19
CA VAL A 83 8.56 7.67 -3.96
C VAL A 83 9.81 8.38 -4.43
N VAL A 84 9.67 9.22 -5.45
CA VAL A 84 10.75 10.02 -6.02
C VAL A 84 10.58 11.47 -5.63
N HIS A 85 11.63 12.08 -5.09
CA HIS A 85 11.70 13.52 -4.80
C HIS A 85 12.98 14.11 -5.42
N LYS A 86 12.84 15.10 -6.29
CA LYS A 86 13.97 15.75 -6.99
C LYS A 86 14.91 14.75 -7.69
N GLY A 87 14.36 13.67 -8.26
CA GLY A 87 15.12 12.62 -8.93
C GLY A 87 15.74 11.56 -8.01
N GLU A 88 15.61 11.68 -6.70
CA GLU A 88 16.12 10.72 -5.71
C GLU A 88 15.01 9.79 -5.21
N ILE A 89 15.30 8.50 -5.01
CA ILE A 89 14.41 7.55 -4.36
C ILE A 89 14.43 7.81 -2.86
N VAL A 90 13.28 8.17 -2.30
CA VAL A 90 13.15 8.56 -0.90
C VAL A 90 12.30 7.58 -0.06
N GLY A 91 11.69 6.58 -0.70
CA GLY A 91 10.87 5.58 -0.02
C GLY A 91 9.95 4.81 -0.94
N SER A 92 8.97 4.14 -0.36
CA SER A 92 7.98 3.35 -1.07
C SER A 92 6.57 3.58 -0.54
N GLN A 93 5.60 3.51 -1.44
CA GLN A 93 4.18 3.42 -1.18
C GLN A 93 3.66 2.10 -1.72
N SER A 94 2.69 1.48 -1.04
CA SER A 94 1.95 0.38 -1.63
C SER A 94 0.44 0.54 -1.49
N LEU A 95 -0.26 0.05 -2.50
CA LEU A 95 -1.69 -0.15 -2.51
C LEU A 95 -1.91 -1.66 -2.67
N GLY A 96 -2.74 -2.25 -1.82
CA GLY A 96 -3.09 -3.68 -1.92
C GLY A 96 -4.58 -3.86 -1.77
N ALA A 97 -5.14 -4.87 -2.44
CA ALA A 97 -6.53 -5.23 -2.31
C ALA A 97 -6.74 -6.72 -2.52
N ARG A 98 -7.83 -7.23 -1.92
CA ARG A 98 -8.41 -8.54 -2.19
C ARG A 98 -9.84 -8.36 -2.64
N ASP A 99 -10.21 -9.13 -3.67
CA ASP A 99 -11.56 -9.08 -4.26
C ASP A 99 -12.00 -7.63 -4.55
N PHE A 100 -11.07 -6.81 -5.11
CA PHE A 100 -11.28 -5.38 -5.27
C PHE A 100 -12.55 -5.05 -6.06
N ALA A 101 -12.85 -5.83 -7.08
CA ALA A 101 -14.07 -5.68 -7.89
C ALA A 101 -15.37 -5.73 -7.05
N VAL A 102 -15.33 -6.41 -5.90
CA VAL A 102 -16.46 -6.60 -4.99
C VAL A 102 -16.39 -5.65 -3.81
N THR A 103 -15.22 -5.57 -3.17
CA THR A 103 -15.03 -4.81 -1.93
C THR A 103 -14.85 -3.31 -2.15
N GLY A 104 -14.24 -2.92 -3.25
CA GLY A 104 -13.84 -1.53 -3.50
C GLY A 104 -12.88 -0.98 -2.44
N GLU A 105 -12.24 -1.83 -1.65
CA GLU A 105 -11.39 -1.43 -0.52
C GLU A 105 -9.91 -1.62 -0.85
N VAL A 106 -9.07 -0.63 -0.48
CA VAL A 106 -7.61 -0.71 -0.64
C VAL A 106 -6.88 -0.50 0.68
N LEU A 107 -5.88 -1.33 0.95
CA LEU A 107 -4.92 -1.15 2.02
C LEU A 107 -3.78 -0.25 1.55
N LEU A 108 -3.46 0.79 2.31
CA LEU A 108 -2.33 1.68 2.05
C LEU A 108 -1.21 1.47 3.07
N THR A 109 -0.01 1.17 2.58
CA THR A 109 1.19 1.14 3.42
C THR A 109 2.30 2.00 2.83
N SER A 110 3.25 2.43 3.67
CA SER A 110 4.33 3.31 3.22
C SER A 110 5.52 3.29 4.16
N TRP A 111 6.68 3.63 3.62
CA TRP A 111 7.84 4.01 4.40
C TRP A 111 8.71 5.01 3.63
N LEU A 112 9.46 5.81 4.36
CA LEU A 112 10.50 6.69 3.85
C LEU A 112 11.82 6.37 4.55
N GLY A 113 12.93 6.51 3.83
CA GLY A 113 14.25 6.48 4.45
C GLY A 113 14.33 7.49 5.59
N LEU A 114 15.04 7.15 6.66
CA LEU A 114 15.05 7.96 7.89
C LEU A 114 15.46 9.42 7.63
N ARG A 115 16.45 9.64 6.74
CA ARG A 115 16.93 10.98 6.36
C ARG A 115 15.89 11.83 5.58
N HIS A 116 14.84 11.21 5.06
CA HIS A 116 13.79 11.88 4.28
C HIS A 116 12.49 12.08 5.06
N GLN A 117 12.47 11.70 6.33
CA GLN A 117 11.31 11.91 7.20
C GLN A 117 11.26 13.35 7.73
N GLY A 118 10.08 13.81 8.15
CA GLY A 118 9.90 15.18 8.67
C GLY A 118 9.85 16.30 7.61
N LEU A 119 10.05 15.98 6.31
CA LEU A 119 10.10 16.96 5.21
C LEU A 119 8.76 17.13 4.47
N GLY A 120 7.67 16.58 4.99
CA GLY A 120 6.35 16.65 4.34
C GLY A 120 6.14 15.65 3.20
N LEU A 121 7.19 14.94 2.75
CA LEU A 121 7.15 14.03 1.60
C LEU A 121 6.15 12.90 1.80
N GLY A 122 6.03 12.34 3.02
CA GLY A 122 5.06 11.30 3.35
C GLY A 122 3.61 11.74 3.15
N GLY A 123 3.30 13.01 3.40
CA GLY A 123 1.99 13.59 3.12
C GLY A 123 1.68 13.64 1.63
N HIS A 124 2.62 14.09 0.80
CA HIS A 124 2.46 14.12 -0.65
C HIS A 124 2.38 12.71 -1.25
N ALA A 125 3.19 11.78 -0.77
CA ALA A 125 3.13 10.38 -1.19
C ALA A 125 1.78 9.73 -0.82
N ARG A 126 1.23 10.03 0.36
CA ARG A 126 -0.11 9.59 0.77
C ARG A 126 -1.20 10.21 -0.11
N ALA A 127 -1.11 11.50 -0.42
CA ALA A 127 -2.06 12.17 -1.32
C ALA A 127 -2.07 11.52 -2.72
N ALA A 128 -0.90 11.24 -3.28
CA ALA A 128 -0.77 10.55 -4.56
C ALA A 128 -1.38 9.14 -4.53
N SER A 129 -1.17 8.37 -3.44
CA SER A 129 -1.77 7.04 -3.29
C SER A 129 -3.30 7.10 -3.16
N LEU A 130 -3.84 8.09 -2.46
CA LEU A 130 -5.28 8.31 -2.33
C LEU A 130 -5.91 8.74 -3.66
N GLU A 131 -5.21 9.59 -4.42
CA GLU A 131 -5.64 9.95 -5.78
C GLU A 131 -5.73 8.73 -6.67
N LEU A 132 -4.70 7.87 -6.69
CA LEU A 132 -4.70 6.64 -7.46
C LEU A 132 -5.83 5.71 -7.03
N ALA A 133 -6.06 5.55 -5.72
CA ALA A 133 -7.12 4.70 -5.18
C ALA A 133 -8.52 5.23 -5.56
N PHE A 134 -8.82 6.48 -5.24
CA PHE A 134 -10.18 7.01 -5.35
C PHE A 134 -10.52 7.52 -6.75
N THR A 135 -9.64 8.28 -7.39
CA THR A 135 -9.86 8.80 -8.75
C THR A 135 -9.51 7.76 -9.80
N GLY A 136 -8.34 7.12 -9.66
CA GLY A 136 -7.83 6.17 -10.65
C GLY A 136 -8.57 4.85 -10.66
N LEU A 137 -8.58 4.16 -9.53
CA LEU A 137 -9.15 2.80 -9.42
C LEU A 137 -10.63 2.78 -9.02
N SER A 138 -11.21 3.92 -8.70
CA SER A 138 -12.59 4.00 -8.22
C SER A 138 -12.87 3.26 -6.91
N ALA A 139 -11.86 3.13 -6.01
CA ALA A 139 -12.06 2.57 -4.67
C ALA A 139 -13.18 3.29 -3.91
N GLN A 140 -13.91 2.59 -3.06
CA GLN A 140 -14.93 3.16 -2.17
C GLN A 140 -14.31 3.57 -0.84
N ASP A 141 -13.38 2.74 -0.36
CA ASP A 141 -12.70 2.92 0.91
C ASP A 141 -11.19 2.69 0.78
N ALA A 142 -10.42 3.45 1.55
CA ALA A 142 -9.01 3.20 1.80
C ALA A 142 -8.77 3.00 3.29
N PHE A 143 -7.95 2.03 3.67
CA PHE A 143 -7.61 1.83 5.05
C PHE A 143 -6.10 1.72 5.26
N SER A 144 -5.68 1.98 6.49
CA SER A 144 -4.30 1.77 6.94
C SER A 144 -4.34 1.13 8.33
N VAL A 145 -3.41 0.23 8.59
CA VAL A 145 -3.21 -0.36 9.92
C VAL A 145 -1.92 0.20 10.49
N VAL A 146 -2.01 0.87 11.62
CA VAL A 146 -0.91 1.62 12.21
C VAL A 146 -0.61 1.08 13.60
N ARG A 147 0.62 0.64 13.84
CA ARG A 147 1.05 0.20 15.17
C ARG A 147 0.92 1.34 16.18
N ARG A 148 0.35 1.06 17.36
CA ARG A 148 0.30 2.04 18.45
C ARG A 148 1.70 2.50 18.83
N GLY A 149 1.87 3.82 18.98
CA GLY A 149 3.20 4.43 19.15
C GLY A 149 3.84 4.92 17.85
N ASN A 150 3.34 4.54 16.67
CA ASN A 150 3.77 5.15 15.40
C ASN A 150 3.07 6.50 15.18
N THR A 151 3.50 7.51 15.94
CA THR A 151 2.88 8.85 15.95
C THR A 151 2.94 9.54 14.60
N ALA A 152 4.00 9.31 13.82
CA ALA A 152 4.16 9.88 12.48
C ALA A 152 3.07 9.35 11.52
N SER A 153 2.85 8.04 11.48
CA SER A 153 1.81 7.43 10.63
C SER A 153 0.40 7.83 11.09
N GLN A 154 0.17 7.89 12.41
CA GLN A 154 -1.11 8.38 12.96
C GLN A 154 -1.38 9.85 12.59
N ALA A 155 -0.34 10.70 12.60
CA ALA A 155 -0.47 12.11 12.19
C ALA A 155 -0.86 12.22 10.70
N VAL A 156 -0.27 11.38 9.84
CA VAL A 156 -0.65 11.31 8.42
C VAL A 156 -2.11 10.86 8.27
N CYS A 157 -2.56 9.83 8.97
CA CYS A 157 -3.96 9.39 8.93
C CYS A 157 -4.90 10.53 9.35
N ARG A 158 -4.64 11.19 10.48
CA ARG A 158 -5.46 12.33 10.94
C ARG A 158 -5.49 13.48 9.93
N LYS A 159 -4.34 13.82 9.33
CA LYS A 159 -4.24 14.89 8.33
C LYS A 159 -5.15 14.67 7.13
N PHE A 160 -5.34 13.43 6.71
CA PHE A 160 -6.18 13.07 5.57
C PHE A 160 -7.62 12.70 5.95
N GLY A 161 -8.03 12.88 7.21
CA GLY A 161 -9.39 12.62 7.65
C GLY A 161 -9.74 11.15 7.86
N PHE A 162 -8.73 10.27 7.96
CA PHE A 162 -9.00 8.87 8.34
C PHE A 162 -9.59 8.81 9.74
N THR A 163 -10.65 8.01 9.89
CA THR A 163 -11.31 7.74 11.17
C THR A 163 -10.86 6.38 11.72
N HIS A 164 -10.85 6.22 13.05
CA HIS A 164 -10.55 4.96 13.71
C HIS A 164 -11.65 3.93 13.39
N ASP A 165 -11.24 2.76 12.91
CA ASP A 165 -12.16 1.71 12.41
C ASP A 165 -11.87 0.33 13.05
N GLY A 166 -11.23 0.32 14.18
CA GLY A 166 -10.98 -0.91 14.92
C GLY A 166 -9.55 -1.10 15.36
N THR A 167 -9.33 -2.23 16.03
CA THR A 167 -8.02 -2.61 16.59
C THR A 167 -7.65 -4.01 16.14
N GLN A 168 -6.39 -4.19 15.76
CA GLN A 168 -5.83 -5.47 15.36
C GLN A 168 -4.68 -5.86 16.30
N ILE A 169 -4.61 -7.15 16.63
CA ILE A 169 -3.52 -7.72 17.42
C ILE A 169 -2.62 -8.52 16.48
N ASN A 170 -1.33 -8.25 16.55
CA ASN A 170 -0.31 -8.94 15.76
C ASN A 170 0.80 -9.45 16.68
N ALA A 171 1.51 -10.48 16.24
CA ALA A 171 2.80 -10.86 16.84
C ALA A 171 3.92 -10.13 16.08
N VAL A 172 4.72 -9.36 16.80
CA VAL A 172 5.88 -8.63 16.24
C VAL A 172 7.09 -8.91 17.11
N ARG A 173 8.13 -9.51 16.57
CA ARG A 173 9.33 -9.97 17.32
C ARG A 173 8.98 -10.87 18.53
N GLY A 174 7.97 -11.76 18.34
CA GLY A 174 7.50 -12.64 19.41
C GLY A 174 6.65 -11.98 20.49
N GLU A 175 6.39 -10.69 20.41
CA GLU A 175 5.59 -9.93 21.36
C GLU A 175 4.21 -9.55 20.81
N ARG A 176 3.26 -9.40 21.73
CA ARG A 176 1.92 -8.91 21.40
C ARG A 176 1.96 -7.43 21.03
N ALA A 177 1.67 -7.11 19.78
CA ALA A 177 1.61 -5.74 19.27
C ALA A 177 0.17 -5.34 18.96
N VAL A 178 -0.24 -4.16 19.44
CA VAL A 178 -1.56 -3.58 19.19
C VAL A 178 -1.43 -2.55 18.07
N SER A 179 -2.33 -2.64 17.10
CA SER A 179 -2.42 -1.70 15.98
C SER A 179 -3.83 -1.18 15.84
N ASP A 180 -3.98 0.06 15.47
CA ASP A 180 -5.26 0.68 15.19
C ASP A 180 -5.48 0.70 13.67
N ARG A 181 -6.68 0.29 13.23
CA ARG A 181 -7.12 0.42 11.84
C ARG A 181 -7.79 1.78 11.67
N TYR A 182 -7.45 2.44 10.58
CA TYR A 182 -7.98 3.73 10.17
C TYR A 182 -8.59 3.60 8.78
N ARG A 183 -9.79 4.11 8.59
CA ARG A 183 -10.55 4.09 7.33
C ARG A 183 -10.82 5.49 6.83
N LEU A 184 -10.79 5.66 5.52
CA LEU A 184 -11.18 6.87 4.82
C LEU A 184 -12.14 6.48 3.69
N THR A 185 -13.34 7.03 3.70
CA THR A 185 -14.29 6.84 2.59
C THR A 185 -13.96 7.77 1.43
N ARG A 186 -14.43 7.42 0.22
CA ARG A 186 -14.33 8.30 -0.94
C ARG A 186 -14.95 9.68 -0.70
N ALA A 187 -16.11 9.73 -0.02
CA ALA A 187 -16.81 10.98 0.26
C ALA A 187 -16.00 11.90 1.19
N ASP A 188 -15.43 11.34 2.27
CA ASP A 188 -14.60 12.11 3.21
C ASP A 188 -13.31 12.59 2.55
N TRP A 189 -12.67 11.74 1.71
CA TRP A 189 -11.51 12.14 0.95
C TRP A 189 -11.81 13.29 -0.02
N ALA A 190 -12.93 13.21 -0.77
CA ALA A 190 -13.31 14.26 -1.71
C ALA A 190 -13.51 15.62 -1.02
N ALA A 191 -14.07 15.59 0.20
CA ALA A 191 -14.27 16.80 1.02
C ALA A 191 -12.96 17.37 1.61
N ALA A 192 -11.97 16.51 1.89
CA ALA A 192 -10.71 16.87 2.54
C ALA A 192 -9.51 16.98 1.58
N ARG A 193 -9.71 16.77 0.28
CA ARG A 193 -8.63 16.77 -0.73
C ARG A 193 -7.99 18.15 -0.84
N THR A 194 -6.71 18.26 -0.47
CA THR A 194 -5.97 19.52 -0.46
C THR A 194 -4.72 19.54 -1.33
N VAL A 195 -4.17 18.37 -1.68
CA VAL A 195 -2.96 18.24 -2.48
C VAL A 195 -3.36 17.82 -3.90
N PRO A 196 -3.05 18.63 -4.93
CA PRO A 196 -3.30 18.23 -6.31
C PRO A 196 -2.39 17.06 -6.69
N ALA A 197 -2.94 16.11 -7.45
CA ALA A 197 -2.18 15.01 -7.99
C ALA A 197 -2.68 14.67 -9.40
N GLU A 198 -1.77 14.20 -10.25
CA GLU A 198 -2.01 13.83 -11.64
C GLU A 198 -1.61 12.38 -11.85
N ILE A 199 -2.52 11.58 -12.43
CA ILE A 199 -2.32 10.16 -12.74
C ILE A 199 -2.04 10.03 -14.23
N ALA A 200 -1.03 9.22 -14.59
CA ALA A 200 -0.77 8.84 -15.97
C ALA A 200 -0.48 7.34 -16.08
N GLY A 201 -0.74 6.77 -17.27
CA GLY A 201 -0.43 5.38 -17.59
C GLY A 201 -1.30 4.32 -16.90
N LEU A 202 -2.40 4.69 -16.25
CA LEU A 202 -3.26 3.75 -15.52
C LEU A 202 -4.23 2.98 -16.42
N GLU A 203 -4.82 3.63 -17.43
CA GLU A 203 -5.91 3.07 -18.22
C GLU A 203 -5.61 1.67 -18.80
N PRO A 204 -4.43 1.40 -19.39
CA PRO A 204 -4.12 0.07 -19.93
C PRO A 204 -3.97 -1.01 -18.86
N ALA A 205 -3.91 -0.64 -17.58
CA ALA A 205 -3.68 -1.54 -16.45
C ALA A 205 -4.96 -1.84 -15.64
N LEU A 206 -6.09 -1.20 -15.91
CA LEU A 206 -7.30 -1.29 -15.09
C LEU A 206 -7.81 -2.72 -14.93
N ASP A 207 -7.76 -3.55 -15.98
CA ASP A 207 -8.20 -4.94 -15.92
C ASP A 207 -7.35 -5.77 -14.92
N LEU A 208 -6.08 -5.42 -14.74
CA LEU A 208 -5.20 -6.11 -13.80
C LEU A 208 -5.56 -5.85 -12.32
N PHE A 209 -6.30 -4.80 -12.05
CA PHE A 209 -6.77 -4.47 -10.70
C PHE A 209 -8.16 -5.05 -10.38
N GLY A 210 -8.81 -5.73 -11.34
CA GLY A 210 -10.22 -6.03 -11.21
C GLY A 210 -11.11 -4.78 -11.18
N ALA A 211 -10.55 -3.62 -11.54
CA ALA A 211 -11.28 -2.37 -11.62
C ALA A 211 -12.17 -2.38 -12.87
N ALA A 212 -13.48 -2.18 -12.70
CA ALA A 212 -14.39 -2.09 -13.84
C ALA A 212 -13.99 -0.89 -14.72
N SER A 213 -13.77 -1.14 -16.02
CA SER A 213 -13.73 -0.06 -17.00
C SER A 213 -15.01 0.76 -16.86
N THR A 214 -14.91 2.08 -16.77
CA THR A 214 -16.06 2.99 -16.62
C THR A 214 -17.10 2.91 -17.74
N SER A 215 -16.88 2.02 -18.70
CA SER A 215 -17.73 1.78 -19.87
C SER A 215 -18.62 0.52 -19.79
N ARG A 216 -18.62 -0.24 -18.68
CA ARG A 216 -19.47 -1.44 -18.58
C ARG A 216 -20.67 -1.16 -17.66
N PRO A 217 -21.92 -1.19 -18.19
CA PRO A 217 -23.09 -1.11 -17.30
C PRO A 217 -23.12 -2.32 -16.38
N VAL A 218 -23.33 -2.07 -15.08
CA VAL A 218 -23.49 -3.11 -14.06
C VAL A 218 -24.70 -3.97 -14.45
N GLN A 219 -24.44 -5.19 -14.90
CA GLN A 219 -25.48 -6.20 -15.03
C GLN A 219 -25.79 -6.74 -13.64
N ALA A 220 -27.00 -6.51 -13.15
CA ALA A 220 -27.47 -7.04 -11.89
C ALA A 220 -27.37 -8.58 -11.88
N PRO A 221 -26.87 -9.21 -10.81
CA PRO A 221 -26.79 -10.66 -10.73
C PRO A 221 -28.21 -11.26 -10.68
N SER A 222 -28.59 -11.98 -11.71
CA SER A 222 -29.72 -12.87 -11.71
C SER A 222 -29.28 -14.23 -11.14
N GLY A 223 -29.50 -14.45 -9.84
CA GLY A 223 -29.20 -15.75 -9.21
C GLY A 223 -29.47 -15.77 -7.73
N SER A 224 -30.43 -16.60 -7.30
CA SER A 224 -30.80 -16.83 -5.93
C SER A 224 -29.64 -17.38 -5.11
N LEU A 225 -29.38 -16.78 -3.95
CA LEU A 225 -28.36 -17.21 -2.97
C LEU A 225 -28.69 -18.59 -2.41
N SER A 226 -27.73 -19.50 -2.48
CA SER A 226 -27.74 -20.78 -1.79
C SER A 226 -27.35 -20.58 -0.31
N PRO A 227 -27.97 -21.34 0.65
CA PRO A 227 -27.80 -21.09 2.09
C PRO A 227 -26.45 -21.48 2.72
N ALA A 228 -25.44 -21.84 1.94
CA ALA A 228 -24.17 -22.36 2.46
C ALA A 228 -23.11 -21.28 2.80
N LEU A 229 -23.36 -19.99 2.58
CA LEU A 229 -22.35 -18.93 2.73
C LEU A 229 -22.44 -18.09 4.03
N ALA A 230 -23.22 -18.54 5.01
CA ALA A 230 -23.42 -17.77 6.26
C ALA A 230 -22.36 -18.06 7.37
N ALA A 231 -21.33 -18.87 7.12
CA ALA A 231 -20.46 -19.38 8.20
C ALA A 231 -19.00 -18.93 8.17
N THR A 232 -18.60 -17.91 7.38
CA THR A 232 -17.16 -17.53 7.34
C THR A 232 -16.94 -16.00 7.39
N LEU A 233 -17.60 -15.33 8.33
CA LEU A 233 -17.32 -13.92 8.66
C LEU A 233 -16.66 -13.79 10.04
N SER A 234 -15.55 -14.49 10.26
CA SER A 234 -14.65 -14.16 11.36
C SER A 234 -13.20 -14.48 10.95
N GLY A 235 -12.45 -13.43 10.69
CA GLY A 235 -11.02 -13.53 10.59
C GLY A 235 -10.43 -13.19 9.23
N VAL A 236 -10.30 -11.89 8.92
CA VAL A 236 -9.26 -11.46 7.99
C VAL A 236 -7.93 -11.77 8.67
N ARG A 237 -7.45 -12.98 8.50
CA ARG A 237 -6.06 -13.33 8.80
C ARG A 237 -5.22 -12.88 7.63
N TYR A 238 -4.52 -11.77 7.80
CA TYR A 238 -3.31 -11.51 7.03
C TYR A 238 -2.37 -12.67 7.33
N ALA A 239 -2.19 -13.59 6.39
CA ALA A 239 -1.27 -14.70 6.56
C ALA A 239 0.13 -14.11 6.80
N PRO A 240 0.81 -14.45 7.89
CA PRO A 240 2.23 -14.14 8.03
C PRO A 240 2.97 -14.86 6.90
N GLU A 241 3.96 -14.19 6.32
CA GLU A 241 4.90 -14.82 5.39
C GLU A 241 5.43 -16.10 6.04
N PRO A 242 5.51 -17.23 5.33
CA PRO A 242 6.12 -18.44 5.86
C PRO A 242 7.58 -18.14 6.19
N ASP A 243 7.93 -18.34 7.45
CA ASP A 243 9.30 -18.34 7.95
C ASP A 243 10.00 -19.55 7.32
N HIS A 244 10.82 -19.32 6.32
CA HIS A 244 11.77 -20.34 5.87
C HIS A 244 12.99 -20.25 6.77
N ALA A 245 12.90 -20.88 7.94
CA ALA A 245 14.06 -21.44 8.59
C ALA A 245 14.37 -22.76 7.90
N ASP A 246 15.69 -23.01 7.67
CA ASP A 246 16.36 -24.22 7.23
C ASP A 246 16.36 -24.54 5.72
N VAL A 247 17.41 -24.13 4.99
CA VAL A 247 18.57 -24.97 4.58
C VAL A 247 19.77 -24.07 4.37
#